data_18eff4d42c4940358f610a94292c59a8
#
_entry.id   18eff4d42c4940358f610a94292c59a8
#
_cell.length_a   1.000
_cell.length_b   1.000
_cell.length_c   1.000
_cell.angle_alpha   90.00
_cell.angle_beta   90.00
_cell.angle_gamma   90.00
#
_symmetry.space_group_name_H-M   'P 1'
#
loop_
_entity.id
_entity.type
_entity.pdbx_description
1 polymer ?
#
loop_
_entity_poly.entity_id
_entity_poly.type
_entity_poly.pdbx_seq_one_letter_code
_entity_poly.pdbx_strand_id
1 'polypeptide(L)'
;MAPRQMLTHSDIWNAVDRLAEKSGLTASGLAKAAGLDPTTFNKSKRITPEGRPRWPSTESVAKSLQATNTTFDTFVSLVTNRGGASTQAIPLIGLAQAGSGGYFDDAGFPVGKGWDEIAFPAVNDEHAYALEISGSSMEPAYRDGTIVMVSPTSPVRRGDRVVVKTRNGEVMAKELKRRTSKTVELRSFNPDHKERTLSVDDVVWIARIMWASQ
;
A
#
# COMPACT_ATOMS: atom_id res chain seq x y z
N MET A 1 -10.93 -23.87 7.28
CA MET A 1 -10.87 -23.74 5.81
C MET A 1 -11.94 -22.75 5.44
N ALA A 2 -11.58 -21.53 5.05
CA ALA A 2 -12.55 -20.50 4.65
C ALA A 2 -13.28 -20.97 3.37
N PRO A 3 -14.60 -20.77 3.24
CA PRO A 3 -15.34 -21.18 2.05
C PRO A 3 -14.77 -20.44 0.82
N ARG A 4 -14.46 -21.20 -0.23
CA ARG A 4 -14.10 -20.63 -1.53
C ARG A 4 -15.29 -19.79 -2.02
N GLN A 5 -15.12 -18.48 -2.02
CA GLN A 5 -16.15 -17.58 -2.53
C GLN A 5 -16.21 -17.74 -4.05
N MET A 6 -17.30 -18.31 -4.54
CA MET A 6 -17.53 -18.48 -5.99
C MET A 6 -17.87 -17.12 -6.60
N LEU A 7 -17.30 -16.86 -7.76
CA LEU A 7 -17.56 -15.65 -8.54
C LEU A 7 -19.01 -15.66 -9.02
N THR A 8 -19.74 -14.60 -8.76
CA THR A 8 -21.13 -14.43 -9.16
C THR A 8 -21.29 -13.47 -10.36
N HIS A 9 -22.42 -13.58 -11.04
CA HIS A 9 -22.81 -12.65 -12.09
C HIS A 9 -22.82 -11.20 -11.62
N SER A 10 -23.35 -10.92 -10.44
CA SER A 10 -23.38 -9.59 -9.86
C SER A 10 -21.99 -9.04 -9.54
N ASP A 11 -21.05 -9.89 -9.15
CA ASP A 11 -19.68 -9.44 -8.83
C ASP A 11 -18.98 -8.87 -10.07
N ILE A 12 -19.14 -9.52 -11.23
CA ILE A 12 -18.56 -9.05 -12.49
C ILE A 12 -19.21 -7.75 -12.95
N TRP A 13 -20.54 -7.63 -12.88
CA TRP A 13 -21.20 -6.40 -13.29
C TRP A 13 -20.92 -5.23 -12.36
N ASN A 14 -20.81 -5.49 -11.07
CA ASN A 14 -20.39 -4.48 -10.08
C ASN A 14 -18.95 -4.01 -10.36
N ALA A 15 -18.07 -4.92 -10.79
CA ALA A 15 -16.71 -4.55 -11.18
C ALA A 15 -16.68 -3.64 -12.42
N VAL A 16 -17.54 -3.91 -13.43
CA VAL A 16 -17.68 -3.05 -14.60
C VAL A 16 -18.19 -1.66 -14.21
N ASP A 17 -19.20 -1.59 -13.31
CA ASP A 17 -19.73 -0.32 -12.83
C ASP A 17 -18.66 0.48 -12.05
N ARG A 18 -17.90 -0.17 -11.16
CA ARG A 18 -16.80 0.47 -10.44
C ARG A 18 -15.65 0.90 -11.35
N LEU A 19 -15.36 0.14 -12.39
CA LEU A 19 -14.37 0.55 -13.40
C LEU A 19 -14.79 1.83 -14.10
N ALA A 20 -16.06 1.94 -14.49
CA ALA A 20 -16.60 3.15 -15.09
C ALA A 20 -16.50 4.34 -14.11
N GLU A 21 -16.96 4.17 -12.87
CA GLU A 21 -16.92 5.20 -11.81
C GLU A 21 -15.49 5.67 -11.53
N LYS A 22 -14.56 4.73 -11.34
CA LYS A 22 -13.13 5.03 -11.10
C LYS A 22 -12.50 5.82 -12.24
N SER A 23 -12.97 5.60 -13.47
CA SER A 23 -12.50 6.31 -14.68
C SER A 23 -13.27 7.60 -14.96
N GLY A 24 -14.18 8.03 -14.07
CA GLY A 24 -15.01 9.22 -14.27
C GLY A 24 -16.06 9.06 -15.41
N LEU A 25 -16.42 7.82 -15.74
CA LEU A 25 -17.32 7.50 -16.85
C LEU A 25 -18.63 6.92 -16.34
N THR A 26 -19.68 7.06 -17.16
CA THR A 26 -20.91 6.27 -17.00
C THR A 26 -20.74 4.91 -17.68
N ALA A 27 -21.64 3.95 -17.41
CA ALA A 27 -21.63 2.66 -18.10
C ALA A 27 -21.67 2.80 -19.65
N SER A 28 -22.48 3.71 -20.16
CA SER A 28 -22.53 4.03 -21.60
C SER A 28 -21.26 4.75 -22.07
N GLY A 29 -20.67 5.61 -21.23
CA GLY A 29 -19.39 6.27 -21.51
C GLY A 29 -18.25 5.27 -21.62
N LEU A 30 -18.18 4.30 -20.70
CA LEU A 30 -17.19 3.21 -20.73
C LEU A 30 -17.35 2.36 -22.02
N ALA A 31 -18.59 2.00 -22.38
CA ALA A 31 -18.83 1.25 -23.61
C ALA A 31 -18.34 2.02 -24.85
N LYS A 32 -18.64 3.32 -24.95
CA LYS A 32 -18.14 4.18 -26.04
C LYS A 32 -16.63 4.27 -26.09
N ALA A 33 -15.99 4.51 -24.94
CA ALA A 33 -14.53 4.58 -24.83
C ALA A 33 -13.87 3.25 -25.27
N ALA A 34 -14.50 2.12 -24.95
CA ALA A 34 -14.07 0.79 -25.35
C ALA A 34 -14.39 0.42 -26.82
N GLY A 35 -14.97 1.33 -27.62
CA GLY A 35 -15.38 1.05 -29.01
C GLY A 35 -16.52 0.04 -29.12
N LEU A 36 -17.39 -0.02 -28.08
CA LEU A 36 -18.55 -0.91 -28.03
C LEU A 36 -19.85 -0.11 -28.22
N ASP A 37 -20.94 -0.85 -28.49
CA ASP A 37 -22.26 -0.24 -28.47
C ASP A 37 -22.54 0.43 -27.12
N PRO A 38 -23.03 1.68 -27.09
CA PRO A 38 -23.25 2.43 -25.87
C PRO A 38 -24.15 1.74 -24.82
N THR A 39 -25.00 0.81 -25.30
CA THR A 39 -25.94 0.07 -24.44
C THR A 39 -25.35 -1.21 -23.85
N THR A 40 -24.13 -1.61 -24.25
CA THR A 40 -23.51 -2.90 -23.91
C THR A 40 -23.49 -3.15 -22.39
N PHE A 41 -23.23 -2.13 -21.59
CA PHE A 41 -23.11 -2.24 -20.13
C PHE A 41 -24.34 -1.76 -19.36
N ASN A 42 -25.42 -1.40 -20.05
CA ASN A 42 -26.66 -0.96 -19.39
C ASN A 42 -27.26 -2.07 -18.51
N LYS A 43 -27.84 -1.69 -17.40
CA LYS A 43 -28.47 -2.64 -16.45
C LYS A 43 -29.56 -3.50 -17.13
N SER A 44 -30.33 -2.93 -18.06
CA SER A 44 -31.35 -3.63 -18.84
C SER A 44 -30.81 -4.75 -19.76
N LYS A 45 -29.51 -4.77 -20.04
CA LYS A 45 -28.84 -5.78 -20.88
C LYS A 45 -28.18 -6.90 -20.07
N ARG A 46 -28.20 -6.85 -18.75
CA ARG A 46 -27.54 -7.82 -17.87
C ARG A 46 -28.37 -9.08 -17.62
N ILE A 47 -29.63 -9.03 -17.99
CA ILE A 47 -30.58 -10.14 -17.93
C ILE A 47 -31.22 -10.26 -19.30
N THR A 48 -31.37 -11.51 -19.79
CA THR A 48 -32.08 -11.76 -21.07
C THR A 48 -33.59 -11.58 -20.87
N PRO A 49 -34.38 -11.44 -21.96
CA PRO A 49 -35.84 -11.36 -21.84
C PRO A 49 -36.47 -12.58 -21.13
N GLU A 50 -35.77 -13.73 -21.16
CA GLU A 50 -36.19 -14.97 -20.52
C GLU A 50 -35.75 -15.06 -19.05
N GLY A 51 -35.20 -13.97 -18.48
CA GLY A 51 -34.76 -13.88 -17.08
C GLY A 51 -33.40 -14.54 -16.78
N ARG A 52 -32.61 -14.93 -17.80
CA ARG A 52 -31.31 -15.56 -17.60
C ARG A 52 -30.20 -14.53 -17.42
N PRO A 53 -29.24 -14.76 -16.50
CA PRO A 53 -28.08 -13.90 -16.35
C PRO A 53 -27.26 -13.81 -17.65
N ARG A 54 -27.03 -12.59 -18.12
CA ARG A 54 -26.15 -12.31 -19.27
C ARG A 54 -24.82 -11.77 -18.76
N TRP A 55 -23.77 -12.52 -18.99
CA TRP A 55 -22.41 -12.13 -18.63
C TRP A 55 -21.80 -11.18 -19.66
N PRO A 56 -20.95 -10.21 -19.27
CA PRO A 56 -20.15 -9.50 -20.23
C PRO A 56 -19.18 -10.46 -20.93
N SER A 57 -18.94 -10.25 -22.22
CA SER A 57 -17.93 -11.05 -22.92
C SER A 57 -16.53 -10.68 -22.44
N THR A 58 -15.60 -11.64 -22.51
CA THR A 58 -14.18 -11.37 -22.20
C THR A 58 -13.61 -10.29 -23.12
N GLU A 59 -14.06 -10.22 -24.38
CA GLU A 59 -13.70 -9.15 -25.30
C GLU A 59 -14.16 -7.77 -24.81
N SER A 60 -15.42 -7.66 -24.34
CA SER A 60 -15.94 -6.39 -23.80
C SER A 60 -15.16 -5.94 -22.56
N VAL A 61 -14.80 -6.87 -21.68
CA VAL A 61 -13.97 -6.58 -20.52
C VAL A 61 -12.58 -6.12 -20.97
N ALA A 62 -11.91 -6.87 -21.86
CA ALA A 62 -10.56 -6.53 -22.33
C ALA A 62 -10.49 -5.14 -22.97
N LYS A 63 -11.46 -4.82 -23.87
CA LYS A 63 -11.55 -3.48 -24.49
C LYS A 63 -11.77 -2.37 -23.47
N SER A 64 -12.58 -2.61 -22.42
CA SER A 64 -12.80 -1.64 -21.36
C SER A 64 -11.53 -1.38 -20.53
N LEU A 65 -10.77 -2.43 -20.22
CA LEU A 65 -9.49 -2.31 -19.51
C LEU A 65 -8.47 -1.51 -20.34
N GLN A 66 -8.38 -1.81 -21.62
CA GLN A 66 -7.51 -1.07 -22.55
C GLN A 66 -7.91 0.41 -22.63
N ALA A 67 -9.20 0.72 -22.78
CA ALA A 67 -9.71 2.08 -22.89
C ALA A 67 -9.51 2.92 -21.63
N THR A 68 -9.44 2.27 -20.46
CA THR A 68 -9.24 2.92 -19.15
C THR A 68 -7.81 2.81 -18.63
N ASN A 69 -6.89 2.24 -19.40
CA ASN A 69 -5.51 1.94 -19.00
C ASN A 69 -5.45 1.19 -17.65
N THR A 70 -6.36 0.24 -17.46
CA THR A 70 -6.50 -0.53 -16.22
C THR A 70 -5.98 -1.94 -16.42
N THR A 71 -5.19 -2.46 -15.46
CA THR A 71 -4.67 -3.84 -15.52
C THR A 71 -5.78 -4.85 -15.15
N PHE A 72 -5.59 -6.09 -15.58
CA PHE A 72 -6.51 -7.19 -15.23
C PHE A 72 -6.57 -7.42 -13.72
N ASP A 73 -5.43 -7.33 -13.04
CA ASP A 73 -5.37 -7.48 -11.57
C ASP A 73 -6.18 -6.41 -10.84
N THR A 74 -6.12 -5.17 -11.33
CA THR A 74 -6.97 -4.09 -10.81
C THR A 74 -8.45 -4.42 -11.02
N PHE A 75 -8.84 -4.97 -12.18
CA PHE A 75 -10.22 -5.39 -12.42
C PHE A 75 -10.66 -6.52 -11.49
N VAL A 76 -9.82 -7.54 -11.29
CA VAL A 76 -10.08 -8.64 -10.33
C VAL A 76 -10.31 -8.08 -8.93
N SER A 77 -9.56 -7.07 -8.53
CA SER A 77 -9.76 -6.41 -7.24
C SER A 77 -11.12 -5.69 -7.14
N LEU A 78 -11.61 -5.11 -8.23
CA LEU A 78 -12.95 -4.53 -8.29
C LEU A 78 -14.04 -5.60 -8.22
N VAL A 79 -13.81 -6.81 -8.74
CA VAL A 79 -14.72 -7.95 -8.66
C VAL A 79 -14.93 -8.41 -7.23
N THR A 80 -13.85 -8.59 -6.48
CA THR A 80 -13.90 -9.19 -5.14
C THR A 80 -14.44 -8.27 -4.07
N ASN A 81 -14.73 -6.98 -4.40
CA ASN A 81 -15.08 -5.93 -3.42
C ASN A 81 -14.06 -5.84 -2.25
N ARG A 82 -13.00 -6.57 -2.36
CA ARG A 82 -11.82 -6.30 -1.57
C ARG A 82 -11.23 -5.11 -2.27
N GLY A 83 -11.16 -3.96 -1.62
CA GLY A 83 -10.30 -2.88 -2.06
C GLY A 83 -9.00 -3.60 -2.39
N GLY A 84 -8.75 -3.80 -3.70
CA GLY A 84 -7.84 -4.85 -4.12
C GLY A 84 -6.54 -4.63 -3.42
N ALA A 85 -6.10 -5.63 -2.72
CA ALA A 85 -4.69 -5.78 -2.51
C ALA A 85 -4.08 -6.07 -3.88
N SER A 86 -4.04 -5.07 -4.77
CA SER A 86 -3.04 -5.06 -5.82
C SER A 86 -1.74 -5.15 -5.06
N THR A 87 -1.00 -6.23 -5.24
CA THR A 87 0.34 -6.29 -4.70
C THR A 87 1.17 -5.25 -5.45
N GLN A 88 1.70 -4.33 -4.71
CA GLN A 88 2.67 -3.35 -5.21
C GLN A 88 4.05 -3.88 -4.84
N ALA A 89 4.98 -3.88 -5.80
CA ALA A 89 6.37 -4.07 -5.47
C ALA A 89 6.83 -2.82 -4.71
N ILE A 90 7.28 -3.00 -3.48
CA ILE A 90 7.86 -1.93 -2.67
C ILE A 90 9.35 -2.20 -2.44
N PRO A 91 10.19 -1.16 -2.44
CA PRO A 91 11.63 -1.31 -2.16
C PRO A 91 11.83 -1.86 -0.74
N LEU A 92 12.75 -2.82 -0.59
CA LEU A 92 13.15 -3.44 0.68
C LEU A 92 14.66 -3.26 0.90
N ILE A 93 15.05 -2.88 2.11
CA ILE A 93 16.45 -2.84 2.56
C ILE A 93 16.56 -3.21 4.05
N GLY A 94 17.70 -3.74 4.46
CA GLY A 94 18.00 -3.96 5.87
C GLY A 94 18.14 -2.64 6.65
N LEU A 95 17.63 -2.59 7.89
CA LEU A 95 17.69 -1.39 8.74
C LEU A 95 19.13 -0.92 8.98
N ALA A 96 20.06 -1.86 9.15
CA ALA A 96 21.47 -1.57 9.33
C ALA A 96 22.09 -0.90 8.08
N GLN A 97 21.69 -1.33 6.87
CA GLN A 97 22.15 -0.76 5.61
C GLN A 97 21.52 0.63 5.38
N ALA A 98 20.28 0.85 5.80
CA ALA A 98 19.58 2.12 5.67
C ALA A 98 20.33 3.30 6.32
N GLY A 99 21.15 3.02 7.35
CA GLY A 99 22.02 4.00 8.01
C GLY A 99 23.27 4.39 7.21
N SER A 100 23.73 3.56 6.27
CA SER A 100 25.02 3.76 5.59
C SER A 100 25.05 4.88 4.53
N GLY A 101 23.96 5.60 4.33
CA GLY A 101 23.87 6.74 3.42
C GLY A 101 23.48 6.37 1.98
N GLY A 102 22.88 7.33 1.26
CA GLY A 102 22.54 7.18 -0.16
C GLY A 102 21.26 6.41 -0.47
N TYR A 103 20.58 5.87 0.54
CA TYR A 103 19.32 5.13 0.36
C TYR A 103 18.06 5.98 0.57
N PHE A 104 18.19 7.12 1.22
CA PHE A 104 17.08 8.04 1.49
C PHE A 104 17.49 9.48 1.20
N ASP A 105 16.56 10.24 0.67
CA ASP A 105 16.69 11.71 0.61
C ASP A 105 16.40 12.35 1.99
N ASP A 106 16.45 13.69 2.05
CA ASP A 106 16.23 14.46 3.28
C ASP A 106 14.76 14.42 3.77
N ALA A 107 13.83 14.01 2.91
CA ALA A 107 12.42 13.82 3.24
C ALA A 107 12.09 12.39 3.68
N GLY A 108 13.07 11.48 3.59
CA GLY A 108 12.90 10.06 3.96
C GLY A 108 12.30 9.21 2.85
N PHE A 109 12.35 9.67 1.60
CA PHE A 109 11.93 8.87 0.46
C PHE A 109 13.06 7.95 -0.01
N PRO A 110 12.75 6.71 -0.43
CA PRO A 110 13.75 5.80 -0.95
C PRO A 110 14.32 6.33 -2.27
N VAL A 111 15.66 6.39 -2.34
CA VAL A 111 16.40 6.85 -3.52
C VAL A 111 17.57 5.91 -3.82
N GLY A 112 18.15 6.04 -5.03
CA GLY A 112 19.33 5.29 -5.41
C GLY A 112 19.04 3.87 -5.91
N LYS A 113 20.07 3.01 -5.86
CA LYS A 113 20.06 1.61 -6.32
C LYS A 113 20.46 0.69 -5.17
N GLY A 114 20.12 -0.59 -5.28
CA GLY A 114 20.50 -1.59 -4.26
C GLY A 114 19.38 -1.95 -3.30
N TRP A 115 18.16 -1.60 -3.68
CA TRP A 115 16.93 -2.07 -3.04
C TRP A 115 16.55 -3.44 -3.61
N ASP A 116 16.20 -4.37 -2.75
CA ASP A 116 15.41 -5.53 -3.13
C ASP A 116 13.94 -5.13 -3.31
N GLU A 117 13.11 -6.03 -3.82
CA GLU A 117 11.69 -5.79 -3.96
C GLU A 117 10.88 -6.84 -3.23
N ILE A 118 9.85 -6.40 -2.53
CA ILE A 118 8.88 -7.29 -1.90
C ILE A 118 7.46 -6.96 -2.39
N ALA A 119 6.70 -8.01 -2.73
CA ALA A 119 5.30 -7.85 -3.08
C ALA A 119 4.47 -7.58 -1.83
N PHE A 120 3.85 -6.42 -1.77
CA PHE A 120 3.04 -5.98 -0.63
C PHE A 120 1.62 -5.58 -1.07
N PRO A 121 0.58 -5.78 -0.24
CA PRO A 121 -0.74 -5.22 -0.51
C PRO A 121 -0.64 -3.72 -0.77
N ALA A 122 -1.25 -3.22 -1.87
CA ALA A 122 -1.15 -1.83 -2.25
C ALA A 122 -1.54 -0.89 -1.11
N VAL A 123 -0.68 0.05 -0.83
CA VAL A 123 -0.90 1.13 0.13
C VAL A 123 -1.11 2.43 -0.63
N ASN A 124 -1.88 3.36 -0.05
CA ASN A 124 -2.12 4.68 -0.63
C ASN A 124 -0.92 5.62 -0.44
N ASP A 125 0.29 5.10 -0.56
CA ASP A 125 1.54 5.85 -0.48
C ASP A 125 2.52 5.27 -1.50
N GLU A 126 2.73 5.98 -2.59
CA GLU A 126 3.66 5.58 -3.66
C GLU A 126 5.13 5.62 -3.24
N HIS A 127 5.43 6.27 -2.11
CA HIS A 127 6.77 6.35 -1.51
C HIS A 127 6.97 5.35 -0.37
N ALA A 128 6.00 4.44 -0.14
CA ALA A 128 6.15 3.39 0.86
C ALA A 128 7.34 2.49 0.52
N TYR A 129 8.05 2.08 1.57
CA TYR A 129 9.16 1.14 1.47
C TYR A 129 9.14 0.14 2.62
N ALA A 130 9.90 -0.93 2.49
CA ALA A 130 10.07 -1.94 3.52
C ALA A 130 11.48 -1.88 4.12
N LEU A 131 11.57 -2.11 5.42
CA LEU A 131 12.82 -2.30 6.14
C LEU A 131 12.80 -3.64 6.87
N GLU A 132 13.92 -4.35 6.81
CA GLU A 132 14.15 -5.52 7.65
C GLU A 132 14.78 -5.06 8.96
N ILE A 133 14.09 -5.31 10.08
CA ILE A 133 14.56 -4.94 11.42
C ILE A 133 15.80 -5.73 11.79
N SER A 134 16.79 -5.03 12.36
CA SER A 134 17.99 -5.64 12.94
C SER A 134 18.08 -5.33 14.42
N GLY A 135 18.36 -6.35 15.22
CA GLY A 135 18.55 -6.26 16.67
C GLY A 135 17.27 -6.36 17.49
N SER A 136 17.42 -6.32 18.82
CA SER A 136 16.39 -6.70 19.80
C SER A 136 15.64 -5.52 20.42
N SER A 137 15.94 -4.28 20.04
CA SER A 137 15.39 -3.09 20.74
C SER A 137 13.87 -2.96 20.64
N MET A 138 13.24 -3.59 19.65
CA MET A 138 11.79 -3.55 19.43
C MET A 138 11.08 -4.86 19.83
N GLU A 139 11.79 -5.81 20.43
CA GLU A 139 11.17 -7.01 20.99
C GLU A 139 10.28 -6.66 22.19
N PRO A 140 9.20 -7.43 22.41
CA PRO A 140 8.72 -8.56 21.60
C PRO A 140 7.89 -8.17 20.38
N ALA A 141 7.67 -6.87 20.13
CA ALA A 141 6.79 -6.39 19.06
C ALA A 141 7.37 -6.66 17.65
N TYR A 142 8.68 -6.45 17.48
CA TYR A 142 9.43 -6.76 16.27
C TYR A 142 10.72 -7.49 16.66
N ARG A 143 10.90 -8.67 16.09
CA ARG A 143 12.11 -9.47 16.25
C ARG A 143 13.11 -9.12 15.15
N ASP A 144 14.34 -9.55 15.33
CA ASP A 144 15.34 -9.55 14.27
C ASP A 144 14.80 -10.27 13.01
N GLY A 145 15.01 -9.70 11.83
CA GLY A 145 14.45 -10.21 10.57
C GLY A 145 12.98 -9.85 10.29
N THR A 146 12.27 -9.19 11.22
CA THR A 146 10.89 -8.71 10.96
C THR A 146 10.92 -7.67 9.85
N ILE A 147 10.11 -7.84 8.80
CA ILE A 147 9.91 -6.84 7.75
C ILE A 147 8.83 -5.88 8.19
N VAL A 148 9.14 -4.59 8.21
CA VAL A 148 8.19 -3.51 8.48
C VAL A 148 7.96 -2.67 7.24
N MET A 149 6.71 -2.30 6.98
CA MET A 149 6.38 -1.34 5.93
C MET A 149 6.27 0.05 6.53
N VAL A 150 6.93 1.00 5.89
CA VAL A 150 7.08 2.39 6.33
C VAL A 150 6.47 3.33 5.31
N SER A 151 5.71 4.31 5.79
CA SER A 151 5.14 5.38 4.99
C SER A 151 5.73 6.71 5.43
N PRO A 152 6.54 7.38 4.60
CA PRO A 152 7.08 8.71 4.90
C PRO A 152 6.02 9.80 4.84
N THR A 153 4.94 9.62 4.08
CA THR A 153 3.88 10.63 3.91
C THR A 153 2.80 10.56 5.00
N SER A 154 2.72 9.43 5.73
CA SER A 154 1.71 9.27 6.78
C SER A 154 1.97 10.15 7.99
N PRO A 155 0.95 10.82 8.55
CA PRO A 155 1.11 11.65 9.74
C PRO A 155 1.54 10.80 10.94
N VAL A 156 2.58 11.27 11.64
CA VAL A 156 3.13 10.61 12.82
C VAL A 156 2.49 11.18 14.09
N ARG A 157 2.02 10.30 14.97
CA ARG A 157 1.35 10.64 16.23
C ARG A 157 2.07 9.99 17.42
N ARG A 158 1.83 10.51 18.63
CA ARG A 158 2.27 9.89 19.87
C ARG A 158 1.76 8.46 19.96
N GLY A 159 2.63 7.53 20.32
CA GLY A 159 2.36 6.09 20.40
C GLY A 159 2.53 5.35 19.08
N ASP A 160 2.75 6.05 17.96
CA ASP A 160 3.07 5.39 16.71
C ASP A 160 4.46 4.76 16.75
N ARG A 161 4.59 3.62 16.08
CA ARG A 161 5.88 3.02 15.78
C ARG A 161 6.46 3.72 14.57
N VAL A 162 7.70 4.13 14.69
CA VAL A 162 8.35 5.00 13.70
C VAL A 162 9.74 4.51 13.36
N VAL A 163 10.19 4.83 12.17
CA VAL A 163 11.59 4.81 11.80
C VAL A 163 12.11 6.24 11.84
N VAL A 164 13.27 6.43 12.44
CA VAL A 164 13.90 7.75 12.60
C VAL A 164 15.30 7.69 12.03
N LYS A 165 15.66 8.67 11.19
CA LYS A 165 17.04 8.91 10.73
C LYS A 165 17.61 10.15 11.41
N THR A 166 18.79 10.02 11.93
CA THR A 166 19.54 11.11 12.57
C THR A 166 20.61 11.68 11.65
N ARG A 167 21.10 12.89 11.93
CA ARG A 167 22.15 13.56 11.15
C ARG A 167 23.48 12.81 11.15
N ASN A 168 23.78 12.04 12.20
CA ASN A 168 24.95 11.16 12.23
C ASN A 168 24.80 9.86 11.41
N GLY A 169 23.69 9.72 10.67
CA GLY A 169 23.44 8.59 9.79
C GLY A 169 22.77 7.38 10.46
N GLU A 170 22.52 7.41 11.77
CA GLU A 170 21.85 6.30 12.44
C GLU A 170 20.39 6.20 12.01
N VAL A 171 19.93 5.00 11.63
CA VAL A 171 18.52 4.69 11.36
C VAL A 171 18.04 3.70 12.42
N MET A 172 16.92 4.00 13.06
CA MET A 172 16.39 3.20 14.15
C MET A 172 14.86 3.09 14.10
N ALA A 173 14.32 1.92 14.48
CA ALA A 173 12.90 1.72 14.73
C ALA A 173 12.62 1.91 16.23
N LYS A 174 11.63 2.72 16.58
CA LYS A 174 11.23 3.03 17.96
C LYS A 174 9.72 3.33 18.04
N GLU A 175 9.20 3.45 19.23
CA GLU A 175 7.90 4.08 19.49
C GLU A 175 8.10 5.57 19.79
N LEU A 176 7.29 6.43 19.15
CA LEU A 176 7.27 7.87 19.46
C LEU A 176 6.53 8.11 20.77
N LYS A 177 7.25 8.37 21.85
CA LYS A 177 6.69 8.68 23.16
C LYS A 177 6.14 10.10 23.23
N ARG A 178 6.92 11.06 22.69
CA ARG A 178 6.55 12.48 22.67
C ARG A 178 7.36 13.22 21.62
N ARG A 179 6.73 14.23 21.01
CA ARG A 179 7.41 15.21 20.16
C ARG A 179 7.01 16.61 20.57
N THR A 180 7.99 17.46 20.74
CA THR A 180 7.84 18.89 21.03
C THR A 180 8.48 19.72 19.92
N SER A 181 8.49 21.03 20.04
CA SER A 181 9.22 21.90 19.08
C SER A 181 10.75 21.77 19.21
N LYS A 182 11.28 21.18 20.29
CA LYS A 182 12.72 21.08 20.58
C LYS A 182 13.23 19.65 20.64
N THR A 183 12.39 18.68 21.01
CA THR A 183 12.82 17.31 21.33
C THR A 183 11.89 16.25 20.75
N VAL A 184 12.48 15.11 20.39
CA VAL A 184 11.80 13.86 20.02
C VAL A 184 12.20 12.80 21.06
N GLU A 185 11.23 12.30 21.83
CA GLU A 185 11.40 11.25 22.82
C GLU A 185 10.97 9.91 22.23
N LEU A 186 11.90 8.97 22.19
CA LEU A 186 11.74 7.65 21.58
C LEU A 186 11.90 6.55 22.63
N ARG A 187 11.03 5.55 22.57
CA ARG A 187 11.04 4.38 23.47
C ARG A 187 11.30 3.10 22.68
N SER A 188 12.12 2.22 23.23
CA SER A 188 12.24 0.83 22.81
C SER A 188 11.12 0.02 23.47
N PHE A 189 10.64 -1.06 22.80
CA PHE A 189 9.74 -2.00 23.48
C PHE A 189 10.50 -2.92 24.43
N ASN A 190 11.73 -3.25 24.10
CA ASN A 190 12.60 -4.02 24.98
C ASN A 190 13.11 -3.14 26.12
N PRO A 191 12.82 -3.47 27.39
CA PRO A 191 13.22 -2.67 28.55
C PRO A 191 14.74 -2.62 28.77
N ASP A 192 15.49 -3.56 28.19
CA ASP A 192 16.96 -3.57 28.26
C ASP A 192 17.60 -2.41 27.47
N HIS A 193 16.82 -1.80 26.59
CA HIS A 193 17.24 -0.66 25.79
C HIS A 193 16.68 0.65 26.36
N LYS A 194 17.56 1.58 26.69
CA LYS A 194 17.20 2.88 27.26
C LYS A 194 16.35 3.73 26.29
N GLU A 195 15.44 4.52 26.85
CA GLU A 195 14.75 5.58 26.10
C GLU A 195 15.77 6.57 25.54
N ARG A 196 15.46 7.16 24.39
CA ARG A 196 16.31 8.15 23.72
C ARG A 196 15.55 9.45 23.55
N THR A 197 16.21 10.54 23.94
CA THR A 197 15.73 11.90 23.64
C THR A 197 16.70 12.53 22.68
N LEU A 198 16.19 12.92 21.50
CA LEU A 198 16.93 13.57 20.44
C LEU A 198 16.52 15.03 20.37
N SER A 199 17.43 15.93 19.99
CA SER A 199 17.04 17.27 19.51
C SER A 199 16.27 17.12 18.20
N VAL A 200 15.29 17.98 17.96
CA VAL A 200 14.61 18.03 16.63
C VAL A 200 15.63 18.32 15.53
N ASP A 201 16.64 19.12 15.81
CA ASP A 201 17.70 19.46 14.84
C ASP A 201 18.60 18.27 14.49
N ASP A 202 18.67 17.23 15.33
CA ASP A 202 19.41 16.00 15.08
C ASP A 202 18.61 14.98 14.27
N VAL A 203 17.32 15.20 14.07
CA VAL A 203 16.45 14.30 13.31
C VAL A 203 16.36 14.80 11.87
N VAL A 204 16.79 13.97 10.91
CA VAL A 204 16.65 14.27 9.48
C VAL A 204 15.21 14.05 9.05
N TRP A 205 14.68 12.87 9.34
CA TRP A 205 13.29 12.53 9.10
C TRP A 205 12.75 11.50 10.10
N ILE A 206 11.43 11.43 10.17
CA ILE A 206 10.67 10.45 10.96
C ILE A 206 9.50 9.95 10.12
N ALA A 207 9.38 8.64 9.96
CA ALA A 207 8.37 7.99 9.14
C ALA A 207 7.60 6.94 9.93
N ARG A 208 6.32 6.76 9.62
CA ARG A 208 5.43 5.87 10.35
C ARG A 208 5.54 4.43 9.86
N ILE A 209 5.65 3.47 10.77
CA ILE A 209 5.51 2.05 10.48
C ILE A 209 4.01 1.74 10.39
N MET A 210 3.57 1.26 9.24
CA MET A 210 2.17 0.98 8.94
C MET A 210 1.82 -0.49 9.13
N TRP A 211 2.77 -1.39 8.92
CA TRP A 211 2.59 -2.84 9.00
C TRP A 211 3.89 -3.55 9.36
N ALA A 212 3.79 -4.77 9.89
CA ALA A 212 4.93 -5.64 10.16
C ALA A 212 4.57 -7.09 9.85
N SER A 213 5.56 -7.86 9.33
CA SER A 213 5.43 -9.32 9.19
C SER A 213 5.35 -9.98 10.57
N GLN A 214 4.68 -11.12 10.63
CA GLN A 214 4.61 -11.97 11.82
C GLN A 214 5.50 -13.19 11.64
#